data_05cc0cea4930fd2eb7126ef7eae9288b
#
_entry.id   05cc0cea4930fd2eb7126ef7eae9288b
#
_cell.length_a   1.000
_cell.length_b   1.000
_cell.length_c   1.000
_cell.angle_alpha   90.00
_cell.angle_beta   90.00
_cell.angle_gamma   90.00
#
_symmetry.space_group_name_H-M   'P 1'
#
loop_
_entity.id
_entity.type
_entity.pdbx_description
1 polymer ?
#
loop_
_entity_poly.entity_id
_entity_poly.type
_entity_poly.pdbx_seq_one_letter_code
_entity_poly.pdbx_strand_id
1 'polypeptide(L)'
;TRAFSQISGEVVQTCAWVISKAKHDNYRPSYNRLVDGNESEKRKKLLNRENHFSHLAQNDFESIPGMPVAYWIPSQILEAFSTHTHMGDKFEPREGLATGNNDKYVRYWFEVNRQNIFTDCGCRELAKKSQKKWFPYNKGGEKRRWFGNDYFVVNWFNDGTELQNTMHPSGTRVWAHNFNLDYIFRPMISWSDITTKGLSARYFGEGYLFDATGLSAFDK
;
A
#
# COMPACT_ATOMS: atom_id res chain seq x y z
N THR A 1 11.39 -2.72 -16.78
CA THR A 1 12.25 -2.56 -17.98
C THR A 1 13.60 -3.22 -17.76
N ARG A 2 14.01 -4.09 -18.66
CA ARG A 2 15.28 -4.82 -18.57
C ARG A 2 16.44 -3.84 -18.68
N ALA A 3 17.38 -3.90 -17.75
CA ALA A 3 18.66 -3.18 -17.87
C ALA A 3 19.59 -3.86 -18.87
N PHE A 4 19.53 -5.19 -18.95
CA PHE A 4 20.37 -6.01 -19.82
C PHE A 4 19.47 -6.93 -20.66
N SER A 5 19.60 -6.85 -21.97
CA SER A 5 18.80 -7.66 -22.92
C SER A 5 19.08 -9.16 -22.81
N GLN A 6 20.23 -9.53 -22.26
CA GLN A 6 20.71 -10.92 -22.14
C GLN A 6 20.16 -11.66 -20.93
N ILE A 7 19.57 -10.95 -19.95
CA ILE A 7 19.02 -11.56 -18.74
C ILE A 7 17.54 -11.85 -18.95
N SER A 8 17.20 -13.12 -18.98
CA SER A 8 15.80 -13.57 -19.06
C SER A 8 15.14 -13.50 -17.69
N GLY A 9 13.91 -12.97 -17.63
CA GLY A 9 13.10 -12.96 -16.41
C GLY A 9 13.45 -11.86 -15.38
N GLU A 10 14.17 -10.82 -15.79
CA GLU A 10 14.44 -9.67 -14.92
C GLU A 10 13.13 -9.01 -14.45
N VAL A 11 12.90 -9.04 -13.15
CA VAL A 11 11.73 -8.46 -12.48
C VAL A 11 12.09 -7.14 -11.78
N VAL A 12 13.36 -6.94 -11.46
CA VAL A 12 13.84 -5.81 -10.66
C VAL A 12 14.58 -4.80 -11.54
N GLN A 13 14.30 -3.52 -11.33
CA GLN A 13 15.07 -2.44 -11.95
C GLN A 13 16.45 -2.37 -11.30
N THR A 14 17.49 -2.27 -12.12
CA THR A 14 18.87 -2.12 -11.66
C THR A 14 19.28 -0.66 -11.62
N CYS A 15 20.20 -0.30 -10.73
CA CYS A 15 20.84 1.01 -10.69
C CYS A 15 22.36 0.87 -10.54
N ALA A 16 23.09 1.83 -11.09
CA ALA A 16 24.54 1.94 -10.93
C ALA A 16 24.86 3.18 -10.10
N TRP A 17 25.83 3.07 -9.20
CA TRP A 17 26.21 4.11 -8.26
C TRP A 17 27.68 4.45 -8.39
N VAL A 18 28.00 5.74 -8.26
CA VAL A 18 29.34 6.22 -7.95
C VAL A 18 29.22 7.00 -6.64
N ILE A 19 29.88 6.51 -5.60
CA ILE A 19 29.74 7.06 -4.24
C ILE A 19 31.15 7.47 -3.77
N SER A 20 31.23 8.65 -3.15
CA SER A 20 32.43 9.12 -2.44
C SER A 20 32.16 9.16 -0.93
N LYS A 21 33.14 8.77 -0.11
CA LYS A 21 33.07 8.92 1.35
C LYS A 21 33.30 10.37 1.80
N ALA A 22 33.76 11.25 0.94
CA ALA A 22 34.00 12.65 1.25
C ALA A 22 32.66 13.38 1.43
N LYS A 23 32.54 14.19 2.49
CA LYS A 23 31.41 15.09 2.68
C LYS A 23 31.67 16.38 1.91
N HIS A 24 30.73 16.76 1.07
CA HIS A 24 30.73 18.02 0.35
C HIS A 24 29.43 18.75 0.65
N ASP A 25 29.53 19.91 1.29
CA ASP A 25 28.37 20.74 1.57
C ASP A 25 27.74 21.24 0.25
N ASN A 26 26.42 21.19 0.19
CA ASN A 26 25.62 21.60 -0.99
C ASN A 26 25.99 20.83 -2.30
N TYR A 27 26.53 19.64 -2.19
CA TYR A 27 26.84 18.83 -3.35
C TYR A 27 25.56 18.47 -4.12
N ARG A 28 25.57 18.74 -5.42
CA ARG A 28 24.50 18.39 -6.36
C ARG A 28 24.90 17.18 -7.19
N PRO A 29 24.41 16.00 -6.86
CA PRO A 29 24.70 14.79 -7.62
C PRO A 29 24.12 14.86 -9.02
N SER A 30 24.68 14.06 -9.91
CA SER A 30 24.21 13.86 -11.27
C SER A 30 23.42 12.55 -11.35
N TYR A 31 22.18 12.61 -11.82
CA TYR A 31 21.31 11.44 -11.97
C TYR A 31 20.86 11.28 -13.41
N ASN A 32 20.82 10.04 -13.89
CA ASN A 32 20.28 9.70 -15.19
C ASN A 32 19.15 8.70 -15.03
N ARG A 33 17.93 9.07 -15.47
CA ARG A 33 16.75 8.22 -15.37
C ARG A 33 16.50 7.48 -16.68
N LEU A 34 16.93 6.24 -16.76
CA LEU A 34 16.88 5.40 -17.96
C LEU A 34 15.91 4.22 -17.77
N VAL A 35 14.68 4.51 -17.35
CA VAL A 35 13.66 3.48 -17.04
C VAL A 35 12.92 3.01 -18.28
N ASP A 36 12.75 3.84 -19.30
CA ASP A 36 11.95 3.57 -20.49
C ASP A 36 12.83 3.28 -21.72
N GLY A 37 12.33 2.39 -22.58
CA GLY A 37 12.97 2.02 -23.83
C GLY A 37 13.86 0.77 -23.74
N ASN A 38 14.33 0.32 -24.89
CA ASN A 38 15.28 -0.77 -25.02
C ASN A 38 16.71 -0.34 -24.71
N GLU A 39 17.67 -1.28 -24.75
CA GLU A 39 19.09 -1.02 -24.43
C GLU A 39 19.72 0.05 -25.34
N SER A 40 19.46 0.00 -26.63
CA SER A 40 19.99 0.97 -27.60
C SER A 40 19.47 2.38 -27.35
N GLU A 41 18.18 2.50 -27.08
CA GLU A 41 17.52 3.77 -26.74
C GLU A 41 18.07 4.35 -25.41
N LYS A 42 18.23 3.51 -24.40
CA LYS A 42 18.80 3.91 -23.10
C LYS A 42 20.23 4.39 -23.26
N ARG A 43 21.04 3.68 -24.06
CA ARG A 43 22.42 4.10 -24.38
C ARG A 43 22.45 5.46 -25.09
N LYS A 44 21.56 5.66 -26.07
CA LYS A 44 21.45 6.95 -26.77
C LYS A 44 21.07 8.08 -25.82
N LYS A 45 20.07 7.87 -24.97
CA LYS A 45 19.64 8.84 -23.96
C LYS A 45 20.76 9.19 -22.98
N LEU A 46 21.54 8.21 -22.54
CA LEU A 46 22.67 8.42 -21.67
C LEU A 46 23.75 9.30 -22.34
N LEU A 47 24.13 8.98 -23.58
CA LEU A 47 25.16 9.72 -24.34
C LEU A 47 24.70 11.16 -24.65
N ASN A 48 23.43 11.35 -24.95
CA ASN A 48 22.83 12.66 -25.23
C ASN A 48 22.45 13.44 -23.95
N ARG A 49 22.68 12.90 -22.75
CA ARG A 49 22.24 13.45 -21.47
C ARG A 49 20.74 13.76 -21.42
N GLU A 50 19.94 12.95 -22.08
CA GLU A 50 18.48 13.00 -21.95
C GLU A 50 18.08 12.42 -20.59
N ASN A 51 17.03 12.98 -19.95
CA ASN A 51 16.60 12.59 -18.59
C ASN A 51 17.73 12.68 -17.54
N HIS A 52 18.57 13.71 -17.68
CA HIS A 52 19.63 14.05 -16.75
C HIS A 52 19.15 15.08 -15.73
N PHE A 53 19.38 14.83 -14.45
CA PHE A 53 18.97 15.68 -13.34
C PHE A 53 20.20 16.04 -12.49
N SER A 54 20.38 17.31 -12.19
CA SER A 54 21.47 17.82 -11.33
C SER A 54 21.05 19.07 -10.54
N HIS A 55 19.75 19.37 -10.49
CA HIS A 55 19.23 20.59 -9.87
C HIS A 55 19.03 20.46 -8.35
N LEU A 56 18.97 19.25 -7.82
CA LEU A 56 18.75 19.00 -6.39
C LEU A 56 20.08 18.74 -5.66
N ALA A 57 20.21 19.32 -4.49
CA ALA A 57 21.25 18.95 -3.55
C ALA A 57 20.87 17.65 -2.81
N GLN A 58 21.86 16.94 -2.28
CA GLN A 58 21.60 15.71 -1.53
C GLN A 58 20.71 15.94 -0.33
N ASN A 59 20.86 17.07 0.35
CA ASN A 59 20.06 17.44 1.53
C ASN A 59 18.58 17.73 1.21
N ASP A 60 18.25 18.04 -0.04
CA ASP A 60 16.86 18.30 -0.43
C ASP A 60 15.97 17.08 -0.22
N PHE A 61 16.54 15.85 -0.22
CA PHE A 61 15.79 14.62 0.03
C PHE A 61 15.47 14.38 1.52
N GLU A 62 16.10 15.10 2.43
CA GLU A 62 15.84 14.98 3.86
C GLU A 62 14.42 15.45 4.23
N SER A 63 13.82 16.32 3.41
CA SER A 63 12.44 16.77 3.58
C SER A 63 11.40 15.66 3.34
N ILE A 64 11.76 14.60 2.62
CA ILE A 64 10.86 13.51 2.27
C ILE A 64 10.97 12.39 3.32
N PRO A 65 9.86 11.93 3.94
CA PRO A 65 9.88 10.82 4.88
C PRO A 65 10.56 9.57 4.30
N GLY A 66 11.53 9.01 5.02
CA GLY A 66 12.34 7.90 4.54
C GLY A 66 13.50 8.28 3.62
N MET A 67 13.69 9.56 3.32
CA MET A 67 14.78 10.12 2.52
C MET A 67 15.05 9.37 1.20
N PRO A 68 14.01 9.07 0.38
CA PRO A 68 14.22 8.43 -0.90
C PRO A 68 14.96 9.36 -1.85
N VAL A 69 15.89 8.82 -2.63
CA VAL A 69 16.61 9.60 -3.65
C VAL A 69 15.69 9.85 -4.85
N ALA A 70 14.77 10.79 -4.67
CA ALA A 70 13.68 11.08 -5.60
C ALA A 70 13.99 12.28 -6.52
N TYR A 71 15.13 12.24 -7.17
CA TYR A 71 15.70 13.33 -8.00
C TYR A 71 14.81 13.80 -9.18
N TRP A 72 13.79 13.05 -9.51
CA TRP A 72 12.85 13.36 -10.61
C TRP A 72 11.61 14.14 -10.16
N ILE A 73 11.47 14.40 -8.86
CA ILE A 73 10.29 15.12 -8.34
C ILE A 73 10.43 16.62 -8.65
N PRO A 74 9.34 17.28 -9.06
CA PRO A 74 9.31 18.73 -9.15
C PRO A 74 9.55 19.40 -7.79
N SER A 75 10.18 20.57 -7.79
CA SER A 75 10.46 21.35 -6.57
C SER A 75 9.21 21.64 -5.73
N GLN A 76 8.06 21.85 -6.38
CA GLN A 76 6.78 22.08 -5.69
C GLN A 76 6.37 20.90 -4.81
N ILE A 77 6.71 19.67 -5.20
CA ILE A 77 6.43 18.48 -4.39
C ILE A 77 7.37 18.44 -3.18
N LEU A 78 8.65 18.77 -3.34
CA LEU A 78 9.59 18.89 -2.22
C LEU A 78 9.15 19.95 -1.22
N GLU A 79 8.72 21.13 -1.73
CA GLU A 79 8.17 22.20 -0.91
C GLU A 79 6.92 21.74 -0.14
N ALA A 80 6.03 20.97 -0.77
CA ALA A 80 4.86 20.45 -0.10
C ALA A 80 5.21 19.56 1.10
N PHE A 81 6.27 18.74 1.01
CA PHE A 81 6.74 17.95 2.15
C PHE A 81 7.27 18.78 3.31
N SER A 82 7.86 19.94 3.04
CA SER A 82 8.42 20.82 4.10
C SER A 82 7.40 21.80 4.70
N THR A 83 6.34 22.15 3.95
CA THR A 83 5.41 23.22 4.34
C THR A 83 4.04 22.72 4.80
N HIS A 84 3.62 21.52 4.40
CA HIS A 84 2.29 20.99 4.73
C HIS A 84 2.34 19.95 5.84
N THR A 85 1.22 19.81 6.52
CA THR A 85 1.02 18.75 7.53
C THR A 85 1.08 17.38 6.87
N HIS A 86 1.90 16.49 7.41
CA HIS A 86 2.00 15.13 6.91
C HIS A 86 0.76 14.31 7.28
N MET A 87 0.38 13.38 6.42
CA MET A 87 -0.72 12.47 6.69
C MET A 87 -0.53 11.71 8.02
N GLY A 88 0.72 11.28 8.31
CA GLY A 88 1.08 10.60 9.55
C GLY A 88 0.89 11.42 10.83
N ASP A 89 0.77 12.77 10.74
CA ASP A 89 0.50 13.63 11.90
C ASP A 89 -0.97 13.57 12.32
N LYS A 90 -1.87 13.29 11.39
CA LYS A 90 -3.33 13.25 11.60
C LYS A 90 -3.89 11.84 11.65
N PHE A 91 -3.29 10.92 10.93
CA PHE A 91 -3.80 9.57 10.75
C PHE A 91 -2.76 8.52 11.14
N GLU A 92 -3.25 7.37 11.55
CA GLU A 92 -2.45 6.16 11.77
C GLU A 92 -2.65 5.19 10.62
N PRO A 93 -1.67 5.03 9.71
CA PRO A 93 -1.73 4.02 8.65
C PRO A 93 -1.51 2.63 9.22
N ARG A 94 -2.28 1.67 8.71
CA ARG A 94 -2.21 0.25 9.06
C ARG A 94 -2.31 -0.62 7.82
N GLU A 95 -1.53 -1.68 7.80
CA GLU A 95 -1.73 -2.80 6.91
C GLU A 95 -2.82 -3.70 7.50
N GLY A 96 -3.75 -4.15 6.68
CA GLY A 96 -4.87 -4.93 7.16
C GLY A 96 -4.62 -6.44 7.23
N LEU A 97 -5.69 -7.16 7.50
CA LEU A 97 -5.72 -8.60 7.69
C LEU A 97 -5.31 -9.38 6.42
N ALA A 98 -4.31 -10.22 6.55
CA ALA A 98 -4.04 -11.28 5.60
C ALA A 98 -4.72 -12.58 6.08
N THR A 99 -5.72 -13.07 5.35
CA THR A 99 -6.49 -14.26 5.76
C THR A 99 -5.72 -15.57 5.65
N GLY A 100 -4.67 -15.59 4.84
CA GLY A 100 -3.95 -16.81 4.46
C GLY A 100 -4.74 -17.70 3.48
N ASN A 101 -6.07 -17.76 3.63
CA ASN A 101 -6.95 -18.56 2.77
C ASN A 101 -8.22 -17.81 2.39
N ASN A 102 -8.12 -17.01 1.32
CA ASN A 102 -9.25 -16.23 0.82
C ASN A 102 -10.42 -17.12 0.37
N ASP A 103 -10.15 -18.26 -0.24
CA ASP A 103 -11.19 -19.17 -0.73
C ASP A 103 -12.06 -19.72 0.40
N LYS A 104 -11.52 -19.82 1.60
CA LYS A 104 -12.25 -20.23 2.79
C LYS A 104 -12.99 -19.08 3.45
N TYR A 105 -12.35 -17.92 3.58
CA TYR A 105 -12.80 -16.85 4.48
C TYR A 105 -13.43 -15.66 3.78
N VAL A 106 -13.26 -15.47 2.48
CA VAL A 106 -13.76 -14.30 1.74
C VAL A 106 -14.80 -14.70 0.71
N ARG A 107 -15.85 -13.90 0.58
CA ARG A 107 -16.92 -14.06 -0.43
C ARG A 107 -17.29 -12.70 -1.00
N TYR A 108 -17.89 -12.69 -2.16
CA TYR A 108 -18.69 -11.55 -2.58
C TYR A 108 -19.96 -11.49 -1.73
N TRP A 109 -20.41 -10.27 -1.42
CA TRP A 109 -21.59 -10.11 -0.56
C TRP A 109 -22.86 -10.79 -1.10
N PHE A 110 -22.98 -10.91 -2.41
CA PHE A 110 -24.11 -11.56 -3.10
C PHE A 110 -24.01 -13.10 -3.15
N GLU A 111 -22.89 -13.70 -2.77
CA GLU A 111 -22.72 -15.17 -2.68
C GLU A 111 -23.20 -15.73 -1.35
N VAL A 112 -23.53 -14.86 -0.39
CA VAL A 112 -23.91 -15.26 0.96
C VAL A 112 -25.33 -14.78 1.31
N ASN A 113 -25.99 -15.47 2.25
CA ASN A 113 -27.27 -15.02 2.72
C ASN A 113 -27.14 -13.66 3.46
N ARG A 114 -27.87 -12.66 2.96
CA ARG A 114 -27.86 -11.28 3.50
C ARG A 114 -28.19 -11.22 4.98
N GLN A 115 -29.05 -12.12 5.47
CA GLN A 115 -29.39 -12.20 6.90
C GLN A 115 -28.19 -12.55 7.78
N ASN A 116 -27.14 -13.14 7.21
CA ASN A 116 -25.90 -13.49 7.91
C ASN A 116 -24.80 -12.42 7.76
N ILE A 117 -25.09 -11.30 7.10
CA ILE A 117 -24.18 -10.15 6.99
C ILE A 117 -24.55 -9.14 8.07
N PHE A 118 -23.53 -8.53 8.69
CA PHE A 118 -23.70 -7.40 9.60
C PHE A 118 -22.92 -6.19 9.07
N THR A 119 -23.61 -5.17 8.59
CA THR A 119 -23.03 -4.02 7.86
C THR A 119 -22.65 -2.85 8.77
N ASP A 120 -23.36 -2.67 9.89
CA ASP A 120 -23.24 -1.47 10.74
C ASP A 120 -22.62 -1.83 12.09
N CYS A 121 -21.55 -2.61 12.06
CA CYS A 121 -20.87 -3.09 13.25
C CYS A 121 -19.89 -2.04 13.77
N GLY A 122 -20.22 -1.35 14.85
CA GLY A 122 -19.33 -0.32 15.43
C GLY A 122 -18.20 -0.83 16.32
N CYS A 123 -18.25 -2.10 16.78
CA CYS A 123 -17.21 -2.67 17.64
C CYS A 123 -17.21 -4.20 17.67
N ARG A 124 -16.13 -4.79 18.19
CA ARG A 124 -15.94 -6.25 18.31
C ARG A 124 -16.98 -6.94 19.21
N GLU A 125 -17.40 -6.27 20.28
CA GLU A 125 -18.42 -6.78 21.19
C GLU A 125 -19.77 -6.95 20.49
N LEU A 126 -20.15 -5.98 19.66
CA LEU A 126 -21.36 -6.06 18.84
C LEU A 126 -21.23 -7.15 17.77
N ALA A 127 -20.07 -7.27 17.14
CA ALA A 127 -19.78 -8.34 16.19
C ALA A 127 -20.03 -9.71 16.82
N LYS A 128 -19.45 -9.95 18.00
CA LYS A 128 -19.59 -11.21 18.74
C LYS A 128 -21.03 -11.48 19.17
N LYS A 129 -21.74 -10.47 19.70
CA LYS A 129 -23.14 -10.60 20.14
C LYS A 129 -24.10 -10.84 18.99
N SER A 130 -23.82 -10.33 17.80
CA SER A 130 -24.68 -10.43 16.62
C SER A 130 -24.90 -11.86 16.15
N GLN A 131 -23.97 -12.77 16.44
CA GLN A 131 -23.89 -14.13 15.91
C GLN A 131 -23.92 -14.18 14.37
N LYS A 132 -23.61 -13.05 13.72
CA LYS A 132 -23.48 -12.99 12.28
C LYS A 132 -22.14 -13.55 11.84
N LYS A 133 -22.12 -14.11 10.63
CA LYS A 133 -20.92 -14.75 10.08
C LYS A 133 -20.09 -13.82 9.22
N TRP A 134 -20.76 -12.95 8.46
CA TRP A 134 -20.13 -12.19 7.40
C TRP A 134 -20.13 -10.71 7.72
N PHE A 135 -18.98 -10.06 7.54
CA PHE A 135 -18.78 -8.63 7.78
C PHE A 135 -18.14 -7.98 6.55
N PRO A 136 -18.49 -6.74 6.22
CA PRO A 136 -17.90 -6.02 5.11
C PRO A 136 -16.37 -6.03 5.17
N TYR A 137 -15.74 -6.23 4.00
CA TYR A 137 -14.30 -6.41 3.92
C TYR A 137 -13.69 -5.58 2.79
N ASN A 138 -12.89 -4.58 3.15
CA ASN A 138 -12.17 -3.76 2.20
C ASN A 138 -10.92 -4.48 1.69
N LYS A 139 -10.96 -4.95 0.45
CA LYS A 139 -9.88 -5.68 -0.22
C LYS A 139 -9.07 -4.84 -1.21
N GLY A 140 -9.13 -3.52 -1.13
CA GLY A 140 -8.51 -2.68 -2.14
C GLY A 140 -9.23 -2.77 -3.49
N GLY A 141 -8.52 -3.09 -4.56
CA GLY A 141 -9.09 -3.28 -5.89
C GLY A 141 -8.77 -2.18 -6.90
N GLU A 142 -9.56 -2.07 -7.96
CA GLU A 142 -9.35 -1.13 -9.07
C GLU A 142 -9.34 0.34 -8.63
N LYS A 143 -8.77 1.19 -9.48
CA LYS A 143 -8.77 2.63 -9.23
C LYS A 143 -10.19 3.19 -9.14
N ARG A 144 -10.57 3.60 -7.95
CA ARG A 144 -11.77 4.38 -7.66
C ARG A 144 -11.44 5.52 -6.69
N ARG A 145 -12.15 6.62 -6.79
CA ARG A 145 -12.10 7.80 -5.91
C ARG A 145 -13.53 8.15 -5.60
N TRP A 146 -13.69 8.32 -4.55
CA TRP A 146 -13.62 8.49 -3.14
C TRP A 146 -14.49 7.44 -2.47
N PHE A 147 -15.13 6.60 -3.28
CA PHE A 147 -16.12 5.59 -2.91
C PHE A 147 -16.01 4.33 -3.81
N GLY A 148 -16.43 3.16 -3.30
CA GLY A 148 -16.56 1.89 -4.02
C GLY A 148 -15.49 0.85 -3.68
N ASN A 149 -15.52 -0.29 -4.39
CA ASN A 149 -14.77 -1.52 -4.12
C ASN A 149 -15.19 -2.24 -2.82
N ASP A 150 -16.44 -2.11 -2.42
CA ASP A 150 -17.07 -2.72 -1.25
C ASP A 150 -17.83 -4.02 -1.57
N TYR A 151 -17.21 -4.87 -2.39
CA TYR A 151 -17.85 -6.09 -2.89
C TYR A 151 -17.69 -7.30 -1.98
N PHE A 152 -16.75 -7.27 -1.06
CA PHE A 152 -16.35 -8.44 -0.30
C PHE A 152 -16.89 -8.42 1.13
N VAL A 153 -17.11 -9.65 1.62
CA VAL A 153 -17.36 -9.93 3.03
C VAL A 153 -16.37 -10.99 3.52
N VAL A 154 -15.99 -10.90 4.78
CA VAL A 154 -15.09 -11.86 5.42
C VAL A 154 -15.82 -12.60 6.53
N ASN A 155 -15.53 -13.89 6.70
CA ASN A 155 -16.01 -14.67 7.82
C ASN A 155 -15.31 -14.22 9.11
N TRP A 156 -16.04 -13.46 9.92
CA TRP A 156 -15.59 -12.98 11.23
C TRP A 156 -16.47 -13.50 12.37
N PHE A 157 -17.07 -14.68 12.18
CA PHE A 157 -17.93 -15.29 13.18
C PHE A 157 -17.22 -15.43 14.52
N ASN A 158 -17.94 -15.11 15.60
CA ASN A 158 -17.44 -15.17 16.97
C ASN A 158 -16.10 -14.43 17.12
N ASP A 159 -16.06 -13.15 16.66
CA ASP A 159 -14.86 -12.30 16.68
C ASP A 159 -13.66 -12.90 15.91
N GLY A 160 -13.93 -13.59 14.81
CA GLY A 160 -12.90 -14.17 13.95
C GLY A 160 -12.11 -15.33 14.54
N THR A 161 -12.63 -16.00 15.58
CA THR A 161 -11.91 -17.05 16.31
C THR A 161 -11.35 -18.13 15.40
N GLU A 162 -12.13 -18.60 14.42
CA GLU A 162 -11.65 -19.61 13.47
C GLU A 162 -10.47 -19.08 12.64
N LEU A 163 -10.63 -17.90 12.09
CA LEU A 163 -9.61 -17.27 11.23
C LEU A 163 -8.32 -17.00 12.00
N GLN A 164 -8.42 -16.46 13.22
CA GLN A 164 -7.27 -16.15 14.09
C GLN A 164 -6.49 -17.37 14.52
N ASN A 165 -7.09 -18.57 14.50
CA ASN A 165 -6.45 -19.84 14.91
C ASN A 165 -6.17 -20.80 13.74
N THR A 166 -6.46 -20.41 12.50
CA THR A 166 -6.21 -21.27 11.34
C THR A 166 -4.71 -21.44 11.13
N MET A 167 -4.26 -22.68 11.21
CA MET A 167 -2.85 -23.01 11.00
C MET A 167 -2.50 -23.04 9.50
N HIS A 168 -1.31 -22.62 9.19
CA HIS A 168 -0.72 -22.80 7.87
C HIS A 168 -0.62 -24.30 7.53
N PRO A 169 -0.75 -24.73 6.26
CA PRO A 169 -0.65 -26.13 5.87
C PRO A 169 0.61 -26.85 6.34
N SER A 170 1.72 -26.12 6.59
CA SER A 170 2.93 -26.70 7.21
C SER A 170 2.76 -27.06 8.70
N GLY A 171 1.70 -26.63 9.36
CA GLY A 171 1.46 -26.85 10.78
C GLY A 171 2.36 -26.05 11.74
N THR A 172 3.23 -25.18 11.25
CA THR A 172 4.26 -24.54 12.07
C THR A 172 3.87 -23.16 12.62
N ARG A 173 2.87 -22.51 12.06
CA ARG A 173 2.43 -21.15 12.45
C ARG A 173 0.98 -20.92 12.13
N VAL A 174 0.38 -19.92 12.77
CA VAL A 174 -0.92 -19.38 12.34
C VAL A 174 -0.76 -18.78 10.95
N TRP A 175 -1.70 -19.03 10.06
CA TRP A 175 -1.65 -18.56 8.67
C TRP A 175 -2.06 -17.10 8.54
N ALA A 176 -3.20 -16.75 9.11
CA ALA A 176 -3.68 -15.38 9.09
C ALA A 176 -2.87 -14.50 10.05
N HIS A 177 -2.72 -13.23 9.70
CA HIS A 177 -1.93 -12.26 10.48
C HIS A 177 -2.39 -10.82 10.22
N ASN A 178 -1.77 -9.84 10.88
CA ASN A 178 -2.08 -8.40 10.79
C ASN A 178 -3.54 -8.08 11.12
N PHE A 179 -4.07 -8.64 12.19
CA PHE A 179 -5.49 -8.48 12.54
C PHE A 179 -5.89 -7.06 12.87
N ASN A 180 -4.99 -6.28 13.48
CA ASN A 180 -5.21 -4.89 13.89
C ASN A 180 -6.58 -4.70 14.60
N LEU A 181 -6.82 -5.52 15.63
CA LEU A 181 -8.12 -5.66 16.29
C LEU A 181 -8.69 -4.35 16.87
N ASP A 182 -7.82 -3.39 17.18
CA ASP A 182 -8.21 -2.08 17.71
C ASP A 182 -8.67 -1.09 16.62
N TYR A 183 -8.50 -1.47 15.35
CA TYR A 183 -8.81 -0.64 14.19
C TYR A 183 -9.97 -1.16 13.34
N ILE A 184 -10.29 -2.47 13.44
CA ILE A 184 -11.44 -3.02 12.70
C ILE A 184 -12.73 -2.35 13.13
N PHE A 185 -13.66 -2.20 12.19
CA PHE A 185 -14.96 -1.56 12.32
C PHE A 185 -14.94 -0.02 12.47
N ARG A 186 -13.78 0.61 12.60
CA ARG A 186 -13.65 2.06 12.64
C ARG A 186 -13.74 2.66 11.22
N PRO A 187 -14.22 3.91 11.08
CA PRO A 187 -14.14 4.64 9.82
C PRO A 187 -12.69 4.77 9.38
N MET A 188 -12.47 4.70 8.05
CA MET A 188 -11.11 4.72 7.51
C MET A 188 -11.05 5.37 6.13
N ILE A 189 -9.87 5.92 5.80
CA ILE A 189 -9.48 6.24 4.43
C ILE A 189 -8.59 5.10 3.94
N SER A 190 -8.94 4.47 2.84
CA SER A 190 -8.20 3.33 2.32
C SER A 190 -7.72 3.56 0.89
N TRP A 191 -6.60 2.94 0.54
CA TRP A 191 -6.07 2.92 -0.83
C TRP A 191 -5.61 1.52 -1.20
N SER A 192 -5.51 1.27 -2.50
CA SER A 192 -4.98 -0.01 -3.00
C SER A 192 -3.46 -0.01 -2.94
N ASP A 193 -2.86 -1.08 -2.46
CA ASP A 193 -1.41 -1.24 -2.32
C ASP A 193 -0.71 -1.10 -3.68
N ILE A 194 -1.20 -1.79 -4.68
CA ILE A 194 -0.63 -1.74 -6.03
C ILE A 194 -1.59 -1.02 -6.97
N THR A 195 -1.12 0.06 -7.60
CA THR A 195 -1.86 0.78 -8.64
C THR A 195 -0.94 1.38 -9.70
N THR A 196 -1.32 1.24 -10.96
CA THR A 196 -0.62 1.85 -12.11
C THR A 196 -1.26 3.16 -12.56
N LYS A 197 -2.44 3.50 -12.04
CA LYS A 197 -3.28 4.61 -12.50
C LYS A 197 -3.31 5.80 -11.52
N GLY A 198 -2.36 5.88 -10.59
CA GLY A 198 -2.25 6.92 -9.55
C GLY A 198 -3.13 6.64 -8.32
N LEU A 199 -3.11 7.56 -7.34
CA LEU A 199 -3.77 7.38 -6.05
C LEU A 199 -5.25 7.04 -6.20
N SER A 200 -5.66 6.01 -5.48
CA SER A 200 -7.01 5.45 -5.45
C SER A 200 -7.51 5.43 -4.00
N ALA A 201 -7.71 6.62 -3.42
CA ALA A 201 -8.21 6.75 -2.06
C ALA A 201 -9.75 6.68 -2.00
N ARG A 202 -10.28 5.99 -0.99
CA ARG A 202 -11.71 5.79 -0.74
C ARG A 202 -11.99 5.91 0.75
N TYR A 203 -13.14 6.46 1.07
CA TYR A 203 -13.67 6.49 2.44
C TYR A 203 -14.56 5.26 2.66
N PHE A 204 -14.38 4.63 3.82
CA PHE A 204 -15.25 3.59 4.36
C PHE A 204 -15.72 4.04 5.74
N GLY A 205 -17.03 3.94 5.98
CA GLY A 205 -17.64 4.20 7.28
C GLY A 205 -17.34 3.09 8.30
N GLU A 206 -18.12 3.03 9.35
CA GLU A 206 -18.05 1.94 10.33
C GLU A 206 -18.46 0.59 9.72
N GLY A 207 -18.06 -0.49 10.38
CA GLY A 207 -18.51 -1.83 10.05
C GLY A 207 -17.59 -2.65 9.13
N TYR A 208 -16.46 -2.13 8.73
CA TYR A 208 -15.53 -2.83 7.85
C TYR A 208 -14.34 -3.44 8.58
N LEU A 209 -13.95 -4.63 8.13
CA LEU A 209 -12.57 -5.09 8.27
C LEU A 209 -11.80 -4.69 7.00
N PHE A 210 -10.49 -4.73 7.04
CA PHE A 210 -9.63 -4.31 5.92
C PHE A 210 -8.50 -5.31 5.66
N ASP A 211 -8.15 -5.46 4.40
CA ASP A 211 -7.17 -6.44 3.87
C ASP A 211 -5.78 -5.81 3.76
N ALA A 212 -4.77 -6.65 3.74
CA ALA A 212 -3.39 -6.23 3.51
C ALA A 212 -3.21 -5.47 2.17
N THR A 213 -4.03 -5.78 1.16
CA THR A 213 -4.04 -5.06 -0.13
C THR A 213 -4.93 -3.81 -0.14
N GLY A 214 -5.69 -3.59 0.92
CA GLY A 214 -6.52 -2.42 1.19
C GLY A 214 -5.94 -1.60 2.34
N LEU A 215 -4.72 -1.11 2.19
CA LEU A 215 -4.05 -0.27 3.19
C LEU A 215 -4.96 0.85 3.66
N SER A 216 -5.03 1.06 4.95
CA SER A 216 -6.01 1.98 5.56
C SER A 216 -5.37 2.92 6.57
N ALA A 217 -5.92 4.11 6.70
CA ALA A 217 -5.51 5.10 7.68
C ALA A 217 -6.71 5.52 8.54
N PHE A 218 -6.49 5.61 9.82
CA PHE A 218 -7.48 5.89 10.86
C PHE A 218 -7.18 7.22 11.53
N ASP A 219 -8.20 7.96 11.90
CA ASP A 219 -8.07 9.19 12.68
C ASP A 219 -7.43 8.90 14.05
N LYS A 220 -6.51 9.78 14.49
CA LYS A 220 -5.77 9.65 15.76
C LYS A 220 -6.60 10.02 16.96
#